data_5deed6675f9c0c5ad554fe891bb02a41
#
_entry.id   5deed6675f9c0c5ad554fe891bb02a41
#
_cell.length_a   1.000
_cell.length_b   1.000
_cell.length_c   1.000
_cell.angle_alpha   90.00
_cell.angle_beta   90.00
_cell.angle_gamma   90.00
#
_symmetry.space_group_name_H-M   'P 1'
#
loop_
_entity.id
_entity.type
_entity.pdbx_description
1 polymer ?
#
loop_
_entity_poly.entity_id
_entity_poly.type
_entity_poly.pdbx_seq_one_letter_code
_entity_poly.pdbx_strand_id
1 'polypeptide(L)'
;PSQLTSQQLLQIFEGISQHYGSCMVRDMEVTMECNPDDITPSLCHTLSQLPVNRISMGAQTFSDERLRFLHRRHNTREVENAIHLLREAGIGNISIDLMFGFPNETIQEWQQDIEHAISLNAEHLSAYSLMYEEGTTLYRLLQQEKIKETDEDTYLRMYEMLIDKMTAADSS
;
A
#
# COMPACT_ATOMS: atom_id res chain seq x y z
N PRO A 1 10.45 -0.02 6.14
CA PRO A 1 11.80 0.33 5.67
C PRO A 1 11.92 1.79 5.25
N SER A 2 10.89 2.39 4.65
CA SER A 2 10.89 3.79 4.17
C SER A 2 11.19 4.86 5.24
N GLN A 3 11.09 4.51 6.51
CA GLN A 3 11.45 5.40 7.65
C GLN A 3 12.94 5.36 8.01
N LEU A 4 13.70 4.46 7.40
CA LEU A 4 15.14 4.40 7.59
C LEU A 4 15.83 5.56 6.83
N THR A 5 16.95 6.03 7.38
CA THR A 5 17.78 7.01 6.67
C THR A 5 18.41 6.38 5.44
N SER A 6 18.81 7.20 4.46
CA SER A 6 19.55 6.75 3.28
C SER A 6 20.80 5.94 3.66
N GLN A 7 21.54 6.40 4.67
CA GLN A 7 22.73 5.71 5.16
C GLN A 7 22.42 4.34 5.74
N GLN A 8 21.35 4.20 6.51
CA GLN A 8 20.91 2.91 7.06
C GLN A 8 20.48 1.95 5.96
N LEU A 9 19.74 2.42 4.95
CA LEU A 9 19.34 1.60 3.81
C LEU A 9 20.57 1.10 3.03
N LEU A 10 21.51 1.99 2.72
CA LEU A 10 22.76 1.62 2.03
C LEU A 10 23.55 0.57 2.82
N GLN A 11 23.70 0.74 4.14
CA GLN A 11 24.41 -0.22 5.01
C GLN A 11 23.72 -1.60 5.03
N ILE A 12 22.39 -1.65 5.07
CA ILE A 12 21.64 -2.90 5.03
C ILE A 12 21.92 -3.64 3.71
N PHE A 13 21.77 -2.95 2.58
CA PHE A 13 21.99 -3.57 1.27
C PHE A 13 23.46 -3.95 1.02
N GLU A 14 24.39 -3.17 1.54
CA GLU A 14 25.81 -3.54 1.53
C GLU A 14 26.03 -4.84 2.32
N GLY A 15 25.49 -4.95 3.52
CA GLY A 15 25.55 -6.18 4.34
C GLY A 15 24.93 -7.39 3.63
N ILE A 16 23.76 -7.22 3.00
CA ILE A 16 23.11 -8.28 2.21
C ILE A 16 24.03 -8.68 1.05
N SER A 17 24.57 -7.72 0.31
CA SER A 17 25.46 -7.98 -0.83
C SER A 17 26.75 -8.70 -0.42
N GLN A 18 27.35 -8.33 0.70
CA GLN A 18 28.55 -8.98 1.22
C GLN A 18 28.31 -10.44 1.61
N HIS A 19 27.16 -10.75 2.21
CA HIS A 19 26.87 -12.10 2.72
C HIS A 19 26.21 -13.02 1.68
N TYR A 20 25.39 -12.46 0.80
CA TYR A 20 24.52 -13.21 -0.13
C TYR A 20 24.75 -12.82 -1.60
N GLY A 21 25.70 -11.96 -1.92
CA GLY A 21 25.90 -11.44 -3.27
C GLY A 21 26.11 -12.52 -4.33
N SER A 22 26.76 -13.64 -3.95
CA SER A 22 26.94 -14.79 -4.85
C SER A 22 25.63 -15.56 -5.16
N CYS A 23 24.59 -15.36 -4.34
CA CYS A 23 23.26 -15.96 -4.53
C CYS A 23 22.27 -15.01 -5.22
N MET A 24 22.64 -13.73 -5.39
CA MET A 24 21.78 -12.74 -6.03
C MET A 24 21.83 -12.93 -7.55
N VAL A 25 20.68 -13.25 -8.13
CA VAL A 25 20.51 -13.37 -9.59
C VAL A 25 20.16 -12.03 -10.21
N ARG A 26 20.46 -11.87 -11.51
CA ARG A 26 20.31 -10.59 -12.21
C ARG A 26 18.87 -10.08 -12.24
N ASP A 27 17.89 -10.99 -12.30
CA ASP A 27 16.46 -10.67 -12.42
C ASP A 27 15.70 -10.90 -11.11
N MET A 28 16.40 -10.82 -9.96
CA MET A 28 15.78 -11.01 -8.65
C MET A 28 14.83 -9.84 -8.35
N GLU A 29 13.61 -10.15 -7.90
CA GLU A 29 12.72 -9.14 -7.34
C GLU A 29 13.22 -8.70 -5.96
N VAL A 30 13.39 -7.40 -5.80
CA VAL A 30 13.74 -6.76 -4.53
C VAL A 30 12.66 -5.73 -4.21
N THR A 31 11.75 -6.13 -3.34
CA THR A 31 10.61 -5.30 -2.94
C THR A 31 10.91 -4.53 -1.67
N MET A 32 10.56 -3.25 -1.63
CA MET A 32 10.55 -2.45 -0.42
C MET A 32 9.13 -1.93 -0.13
N GLU A 33 8.70 -2.12 1.11
CA GLU A 33 7.44 -1.55 1.60
C GLU A 33 7.64 -0.10 2.02
N CYS A 34 6.75 0.78 1.57
CA CYS A 34 6.81 2.21 1.82
C CYS A 34 5.47 2.78 2.25
N ASN A 35 5.50 3.80 3.12
CA ASN A 35 4.34 4.67 3.30
C ASN A 35 4.41 5.81 2.27
N PRO A 36 3.27 6.29 1.77
CA PRO A 36 3.25 7.38 0.79
C PRO A 36 4.00 8.63 1.23
N ASP A 37 3.85 9.04 2.48
CA ASP A 37 4.48 10.23 3.07
C ASP A 37 6.00 10.10 3.28
N ASP A 38 6.55 8.89 3.21
CA ASP A 38 7.99 8.65 3.29
C ASP A 38 8.67 8.75 1.90
N ILE A 39 7.89 8.72 0.80
CA ILE A 39 8.41 8.84 -0.57
C ILE A 39 8.77 10.30 -0.85
N THR A 40 10.05 10.57 -0.78
CA THR A 40 10.64 11.89 -1.01
C THR A 40 11.67 11.83 -2.15
N PRO A 41 12.02 12.96 -2.78
CA PRO A 41 13.12 12.99 -3.75
C PRO A 41 14.42 12.41 -3.22
N SER A 42 14.72 12.60 -1.93
CA SER A 42 15.90 12.04 -1.27
C SER A 42 15.83 10.51 -1.19
N LEU A 43 14.68 9.94 -0.80
CA LEU A 43 14.51 8.48 -0.80
C LEU A 43 14.58 7.94 -2.22
N CYS A 44 13.94 8.57 -3.18
CA CYS A 44 13.98 8.16 -4.59
C CYS A 44 15.42 8.15 -5.13
N HIS A 45 16.23 9.16 -4.79
CA HIS A 45 17.65 9.16 -5.13
C HIS A 45 18.39 7.98 -4.49
N THR A 46 18.12 7.65 -3.23
CA THR A 46 18.70 6.48 -2.56
C THR A 46 18.28 5.17 -3.24
N LEU A 47 16.99 5.04 -3.59
CA LEU A 47 16.46 3.85 -4.28
C LEU A 47 17.14 3.61 -5.62
N SER A 48 17.50 4.66 -6.36
CA SER A 48 18.24 4.54 -7.63
C SER A 48 19.64 3.95 -7.48
N GLN A 49 20.20 3.92 -6.28
CA GLN A 49 21.50 3.35 -5.94
C GLN A 49 21.40 1.93 -5.35
N LEU A 50 20.17 1.46 -5.10
CA LEU A 50 19.88 0.16 -4.50
C LEU A 50 19.30 -0.81 -5.54
N PRO A 51 19.41 -2.11 -5.33
CA PRO A 51 18.82 -3.11 -6.23
C PRO A 51 17.29 -3.21 -6.08
N VAL A 52 16.65 -2.26 -5.43
CA VAL A 52 15.20 -2.23 -5.26
C VAL A 52 14.54 -1.96 -6.62
N ASN A 53 13.66 -2.88 -7.05
CA ASN A 53 12.98 -2.79 -8.34
C ASN A 53 11.47 -2.89 -8.24
N ARG A 54 10.93 -3.08 -7.02
CA ARG A 54 9.50 -3.07 -6.74
C ARG A 54 9.21 -2.33 -5.44
N ILE A 55 8.16 -1.53 -5.44
CA ILE A 55 7.65 -0.85 -4.22
C ILE A 55 6.24 -1.37 -3.92
N SER A 56 5.99 -1.76 -2.66
CA SER A 56 4.66 -1.99 -2.12
C SER A 56 4.28 -0.80 -1.24
N MET A 57 3.24 -0.09 -1.64
CA MET A 57 2.85 1.17 -1.00
C MET A 57 1.52 1.07 -0.29
N GLY A 58 1.52 1.28 1.02
CA GLY A 58 0.34 1.24 1.87
C GLY A 58 -0.54 2.48 1.71
N ALA A 59 -1.29 2.60 0.63
CA ALA A 59 -2.27 3.67 0.43
C ALA A 59 -3.47 3.54 1.37
N GLN A 60 -3.92 2.32 1.63
CA GLN A 60 -5.02 1.92 2.50
C GLN A 60 -6.40 2.30 1.94
N THR A 61 -6.64 3.53 1.60
CA THR A 61 -7.90 4.06 1.05
C THR A 61 -7.62 5.42 0.40
N PHE A 62 -8.49 5.87 -0.49
CA PHE A 62 -8.47 7.22 -1.05
C PHE A 62 -9.51 8.14 -0.37
N SER A 63 -9.90 7.81 0.86
CA SER A 63 -10.73 8.66 1.73
C SER A 63 -9.87 9.26 2.83
N ASP A 64 -9.69 10.59 2.83
CA ASP A 64 -8.94 11.28 3.88
C ASP A 64 -9.59 11.11 5.26
N GLU A 65 -10.89 10.89 5.34
CA GLU A 65 -11.59 10.58 6.59
C GLU A 65 -11.17 9.22 7.15
N ARG A 66 -11.12 8.18 6.30
CA ARG A 66 -10.68 6.84 6.70
C ARG A 66 -9.19 6.80 7.01
N LEU A 67 -8.36 7.56 6.28
CA LEU A 67 -6.94 7.70 6.61
C LEU A 67 -6.74 8.29 8.01
N ARG A 68 -7.52 9.33 8.39
CA ARG A 68 -7.53 9.87 9.76
C ARG A 68 -8.02 8.84 10.80
N PHE A 69 -9.04 8.07 10.46
CA PHE A 69 -9.53 6.98 11.31
C PHE A 69 -8.44 5.93 11.59
N LEU A 70 -7.64 5.60 10.58
CA LEU A 70 -6.48 4.70 10.72
C LEU A 70 -5.26 5.35 11.37
N HIS A 71 -5.33 6.61 11.76
CA HIS A 71 -4.18 7.41 12.23
C HIS A 71 -3.01 7.44 11.25
N ARG A 72 -3.31 7.42 9.93
CA ARG A 72 -2.29 7.55 8.88
C ARG A 72 -1.84 9.01 8.77
N ARG A 73 -0.56 9.20 8.46
CA ARG A 73 0.04 10.54 8.33
C ARG A 73 -0.20 11.14 6.96
N HIS A 74 -0.33 10.30 5.94
CA HIS A 74 -0.53 10.73 4.56
C HIS A 74 -2.01 11.03 4.24
N ASN A 75 -2.21 11.73 3.15
CA ASN A 75 -3.50 12.00 2.51
C ASN A 75 -3.52 11.43 1.07
N THR A 76 -4.66 11.51 0.40
CA THR A 76 -4.84 10.96 -0.96
C THR A 76 -3.85 11.56 -1.97
N ARG A 77 -3.57 12.86 -1.92
CA ARG A 77 -2.64 13.54 -2.83
C ARG A 77 -1.20 13.05 -2.67
N GLU A 78 -0.82 12.69 -1.46
CA GLU A 78 0.53 12.15 -1.19
C GLU A 78 0.72 10.78 -1.82
N VAL A 79 -0.33 9.97 -1.95
CA VAL A 79 -0.28 8.70 -2.71
C VAL A 79 0.01 8.95 -4.19
N GLU A 80 -0.72 9.87 -4.82
CA GLU A 80 -0.53 10.23 -6.23
C GLU A 80 0.87 10.79 -6.48
N ASN A 81 1.31 11.72 -5.62
CA ASN A 81 2.65 12.32 -5.71
C ASN A 81 3.76 11.26 -5.49
N ALA A 82 3.58 10.33 -4.57
CA ALA A 82 4.53 9.25 -4.32
C ALA A 82 4.72 8.37 -5.57
N ILE A 83 3.63 7.99 -6.23
CA ILE A 83 3.69 7.21 -7.48
C ILE A 83 4.45 7.99 -8.56
N HIS A 84 4.16 9.27 -8.72
CA HIS A 84 4.85 10.11 -9.69
C HIS A 84 6.37 10.16 -9.42
N LEU A 85 6.78 10.43 -8.20
CA LEU A 85 8.19 10.46 -7.81
C LEU A 85 8.90 9.11 -8.02
N LEU A 86 8.23 7.99 -7.73
CA LEU A 86 8.77 6.65 -7.96
C LEU A 86 8.96 6.39 -9.46
N ARG A 87 8.00 6.76 -10.31
CA ARG A 87 8.10 6.64 -11.78
C ARG A 87 9.26 7.48 -12.32
N GLU A 88 9.41 8.73 -11.87
CA GLU A 88 10.54 9.57 -12.25
C GLU A 88 11.89 8.98 -11.81
N ALA A 89 11.93 8.27 -10.69
CA ALA A 89 13.12 7.55 -10.21
C ALA A 89 13.40 6.23 -10.95
N GLY A 90 12.55 5.85 -11.92
CA GLY A 90 12.71 4.63 -12.71
C GLY A 90 12.14 3.37 -12.08
N ILE A 91 11.37 3.47 -10.99
CA ILE A 91 10.65 2.33 -10.40
C ILE A 91 9.40 2.06 -11.24
N GLY A 92 9.47 0.97 -12.02
CA GLY A 92 8.41 0.57 -12.93
C GLY A 92 7.43 -0.44 -12.34
N ASN A 93 7.71 -1.03 -11.18
CA ASN A 93 6.84 -2.03 -10.55
C ASN A 93 6.35 -1.49 -9.19
N ILE A 94 5.09 -1.05 -9.16
CA ILE A 94 4.45 -0.47 -7.97
C ILE A 94 3.20 -1.29 -7.64
N SER A 95 3.13 -1.75 -6.38
CA SER A 95 1.94 -2.35 -5.78
C SER A 95 1.27 -1.32 -4.89
N ILE A 96 -0.04 -1.19 -4.98
CA ILE A 96 -0.86 -0.38 -4.06
C ILE A 96 -1.60 -1.32 -3.13
N ASP A 97 -1.49 -1.09 -1.83
CA ASP A 97 -2.18 -1.87 -0.82
C ASP A 97 -3.40 -1.07 -0.34
N LEU A 98 -4.60 -1.64 -0.50
CA LEU A 98 -5.87 -1.10 -0.06
C LEU A 98 -6.43 -1.90 1.11
N MET A 99 -7.27 -1.26 1.90
CA MET A 99 -8.09 -1.88 2.94
C MET A 99 -9.56 -1.65 2.66
N PHE A 100 -10.40 -2.63 2.99
CA PHE A 100 -11.85 -2.55 2.89
C PHE A 100 -12.54 -3.10 4.15
N GLY A 101 -13.84 -2.86 4.26
CA GLY A 101 -14.62 -3.28 5.42
C GLY A 101 -14.50 -2.31 6.60
N PHE A 102 -14.27 -1.03 6.32
CA PHE A 102 -14.34 0.01 7.35
C PHE A 102 -15.75 0.12 7.94
N PRO A 103 -15.89 0.55 9.21
CA PRO A 103 -17.19 0.83 9.78
C PRO A 103 -17.99 1.79 8.87
N ASN A 104 -19.21 1.39 8.54
CA ASN A 104 -20.14 2.12 7.64
C ASN A 104 -19.64 2.33 6.20
N GLU A 105 -18.64 1.61 5.76
CA GLU A 105 -18.20 1.64 4.36
C GLU A 105 -19.28 1.06 3.45
N THR A 106 -19.62 1.81 2.41
CA THR A 106 -20.54 1.34 1.38
C THR A 106 -19.81 0.63 0.24
N ILE A 107 -20.52 -0.23 -0.49
CA ILE A 107 -20.01 -0.88 -1.69
C ILE A 107 -19.54 0.16 -2.73
N GLN A 108 -20.25 1.28 -2.87
CA GLN A 108 -19.90 2.36 -3.79
C GLN A 108 -18.58 3.05 -3.41
N GLU A 109 -18.34 3.27 -2.13
CA GLU A 109 -17.09 3.87 -1.66
C GLU A 109 -15.90 2.93 -1.89
N TRP A 110 -16.07 1.63 -1.64
CA TRP A 110 -15.07 0.62 -1.97
C TRP A 110 -14.79 0.55 -3.48
N GLN A 111 -15.84 0.60 -4.29
CA GLN A 111 -15.69 0.68 -5.74
C GLN A 111 -14.87 1.89 -6.17
N GLN A 112 -15.10 3.06 -5.58
CA GLN A 112 -14.33 4.28 -5.88
C GLN A 112 -12.85 4.11 -5.53
N ASP A 113 -12.51 3.49 -4.40
CA ASP A 113 -11.13 3.20 -4.01
C ASP A 113 -10.43 2.29 -5.04
N ILE A 114 -11.10 1.21 -5.49
CA ILE A 114 -10.56 0.31 -6.53
C ILE A 114 -10.35 1.06 -7.85
N GLU A 115 -11.35 1.81 -8.31
CA GLU A 115 -11.29 2.56 -9.57
C GLU A 115 -10.19 3.63 -9.54
N HIS A 116 -10.02 4.30 -8.41
CA HIS A 116 -8.93 5.25 -8.22
C HIS A 116 -7.57 4.55 -8.31
N ALA A 117 -7.37 3.43 -7.61
CA ALA A 117 -6.13 2.67 -7.68
C ALA A 117 -5.81 2.20 -9.11
N ILE A 118 -6.80 1.71 -9.85
CA ILE A 118 -6.65 1.31 -11.26
C ILE A 118 -6.22 2.52 -12.10
N SER A 119 -6.82 3.70 -11.89
CA SER A 119 -6.50 4.92 -12.62
C SER A 119 -5.05 5.39 -12.46
N LEU A 120 -4.38 4.99 -11.38
CA LEU A 120 -2.97 5.31 -11.11
C LEU A 120 -1.99 4.40 -11.87
N ASN A 121 -2.49 3.43 -12.64
CA ASN A 121 -1.70 2.50 -13.45
C ASN A 121 -0.62 1.78 -12.64
N ALA A 122 -0.97 1.33 -11.43
CA ALA A 122 -0.11 0.45 -10.66
C ALA A 122 -0.10 -0.96 -11.26
N GLU A 123 1.04 -1.65 -11.21
CA GLU A 123 1.19 -3.00 -11.77
C GLU A 123 0.50 -4.05 -10.91
N HIS A 124 0.31 -3.76 -9.61
CA HIS A 124 -0.35 -4.65 -8.67
C HIS A 124 -1.27 -3.90 -7.72
N LEU A 125 -2.34 -4.55 -7.34
CA LEU A 125 -3.24 -4.13 -6.28
C LEU A 125 -3.38 -5.27 -5.27
N SER A 126 -3.07 -4.99 -4.00
CA SER A 126 -3.35 -5.88 -2.87
C SER A 126 -4.49 -5.32 -2.06
N ALA A 127 -5.41 -6.14 -1.62
CA ALA A 127 -6.53 -5.70 -0.79
C ALA A 127 -6.68 -6.58 0.44
N TYR A 128 -6.84 -5.94 1.60
CA TYR A 128 -6.95 -6.56 2.90
C TYR A 128 -8.23 -6.11 3.60
N SER A 129 -8.94 -7.03 4.23
CA SER A 129 -10.05 -6.64 5.11
C SER A 129 -9.54 -6.02 6.41
N LEU A 130 -10.25 -5.02 6.90
CA LEU A 130 -9.98 -4.44 8.21
C LEU A 130 -10.20 -5.49 9.30
N MET A 131 -9.20 -5.72 10.14
CA MET A 131 -9.27 -6.70 11.23
C MET A 131 -9.33 -6.01 12.58
N TYR A 132 -10.12 -6.57 13.49
CA TYR A 132 -10.32 -6.08 14.85
C TYR A 132 -9.56 -6.96 15.84
N GLU A 133 -8.27 -6.72 15.97
CA GLU A 133 -7.39 -7.51 16.84
C GLU A 133 -7.48 -7.06 18.31
N GLU A 134 -7.52 -8.03 19.23
CA GLU A 134 -7.50 -7.76 20.68
C GLU A 134 -6.31 -6.86 21.06
N GLY A 135 -6.55 -5.93 21.99
CA GLY A 135 -5.54 -5.00 22.47
C GLY A 135 -5.41 -3.72 21.61
N THR A 136 -5.99 -3.68 20.43
CA THR A 136 -5.98 -2.47 19.57
C THR A 136 -7.04 -1.45 20.00
N THR A 137 -6.82 -0.18 19.61
CA THR A 137 -7.83 0.87 19.80
C THR A 137 -9.12 0.56 19.06
N LEU A 138 -9.00 0.00 17.86
CA LEU A 138 -10.12 -0.38 17.01
C LEU A 138 -11.00 -1.45 17.68
N TYR A 139 -10.38 -2.49 18.25
CA TYR A 139 -11.08 -3.51 19.00
C TYR A 139 -11.81 -2.94 20.23
N ARG A 140 -11.18 -1.99 20.94
CA ARG A 140 -11.84 -1.32 22.08
C ARG A 140 -13.06 -0.51 21.65
N LEU A 141 -13.03 0.17 20.48
CA LEU A 141 -14.18 0.90 19.96
C LEU A 141 -15.31 -0.04 19.58
N LEU A 142 -15.00 -1.21 19.01
CA LEU A 142 -15.96 -2.26 18.70
C LEU A 142 -16.62 -2.80 20.00
N GLN A 143 -15.83 -3.14 21.02
CA GLN A 143 -16.32 -3.60 22.31
C GLN A 143 -17.21 -2.56 23.03
N GLN A 144 -16.94 -1.28 22.82
CA GLN A 144 -17.75 -0.17 23.35
C GLN A 144 -18.98 0.15 22.50
N GLU A 145 -19.26 -0.64 21.47
CA GLU A 145 -20.35 -0.43 20.50
C GLU A 145 -20.34 0.96 19.83
N LYS A 146 -19.18 1.62 19.80
CA LYS A 146 -18.98 2.92 19.12
C LYS A 146 -18.85 2.78 17.61
N ILE A 147 -18.42 1.61 17.16
CA ILE A 147 -18.37 1.21 15.76
C ILE A 147 -18.97 -0.17 15.61
N LYS A 148 -19.38 -0.50 14.40
CA LYS A 148 -19.87 -1.83 14.04
C LYS A 148 -18.96 -2.42 12.97
N GLU A 149 -18.68 -3.70 13.09
CA GLU A 149 -18.04 -4.47 12.05
C GLU A 149 -18.96 -4.59 10.84
N THR A 150 -18.36 -4.60 9.65
CA THR A 150 -19.09 -4.88 8.40
C THR A 150 -19.64 -6.31 8.45
N ASP A 151 -20.88 -6.49 8.04
CA ASP A 151 -21.51 -7.82 8.00
C ASP A 151 -20.88 -8.70 6.89
N GLU A 152 -21.01 -10.01 7.06
CA GLU A 152 -20.40 -11.01 6.19
C GLU A 152 -20.88 -10.90 4.74
N ASP A 153 -22.17 -10.62 4.50
CA ASP A 153 -22.69 -10.47 3.15
C ASP A 153 -22.09 -9.24 2.44
N THR A 154 -21.89 -8.15 3.16
CA THR A 154 -21.23 -6.95 2.64
C THR A 154 -19.75 -7.21 2.36
N TYR A 155 -19.04 -7.91 3.22
CA TYR A 155 -17.66 -8.34 2.97
C TYR A 155 -17.54 -9.19 1.71
N LEU A 156 -18.43 -10.17 1.54
CA LEU A 156 -18.42 -11.02 0.36
C LEU A 156 -18.62 -10.21 -0.92
N ARG A 157 -19.58 -9.29 -0.93
CA ARG A 157 -19.84 -8.39 -2.07
C ARG A 157 -18.64 -7.48 -2.38
N MET A 158 -17.95 -6.96 -1.36
CA MET A 158 -16.74 -6.16 -1.54
C MET A 158 -15.63 -6.98 -2.19
N TYR A 159 -15.46 -8.23 -1.77
CA TYR A 159 -14.47 -9.13 -2.32
C TYR A 159 -14.79 -9.53 -3.79
N GLU A 160 -16.05 -9.85 -4.09
CA GLU A 160 -16.50 -10.15 -5.45
C GLU A 160 -16.28 -8.94 -6.38
N MET A 161 -16.62 -7.73 -5.91
CA MET A 161 -16.39 -6.50 -6.68
C MET A 161 -14.90 -6.29 -7.00
N LEU A 162 -14.00 -6.56 -6.05
CA LEU A 162 -12.57 -6.49 -6.31
C LEU A 162 -12.16 -7.42 -7.47
N ILE A 163 -12.59 -8.68 -7.41
CA ILE A 163 -12.29 -9.67 -8.46
C ILE A 163 -12.80 -9.20 -9.81
N ASP A 164 -14.06 -8.75 -9.88
CA ASP A 164 -14.68 -8.30 -11.12
C ASP A 164 -13.96 -7.10 -11.75
N LYS A 165 -13.62 -6.10 -10.92
CA LYS A 165 -12.91 -4.88 -11.37
C LYS A 165 -11.49 -5.19 -11.83
N MET A 166 -10.76 -6.02 -11.10
CA MET A 166 -9.40 -6.40 -11.49
C MET A 166 -9.37 -7.23 -12.77
N THR A 167 -10.30 -8.19 -12.91
CA THR A 167 -10.44 -8.99 -14.13
C THR A 167 -10.78 -8.13 -15.35
N ALA A 168 -11.64 -7.13 -15.18
CA ALA A 168 -11.98 -6.20 -16.26
C ALA A 168 -10.80 -5.30 -16.63
N ALA A 169 -9.99 -4.86 -15.67
CA ALA A 169 -8.81 -4.03 -15.91
C ALA A 169 -7.70 -4.79 -16.66
N ASP A 170 -7.47 -6.06 -16.31
CA ASP A 170 -6.47 -6.92 -17.01
C ASP A 170 -6.86 -7.24 -18.47
N SER A 171 -8.13 -7.05 -18.83
CA SER A 171 -8.66 -7.35 -20.15
C SER A 171 -8.68 -6.14 -21.08
N SER A 172 -8.24 -4.96 -20.62
CA SER A 172 -8.26 -3.68 -21.33
C SER A 172 -6.89 -3.32 -21.85
#